data_80de815f6b68f173ca682e7df768f08e
#
_entry.id   80de815f6b68f173ca682e7df768f08e
#
_cell.length_a   1.000
_cell.length_b   1.000
_cell.length_c   1.000
_cell.angle_alpha   90.00
_cell.angle_beta   90.00
_cell.angle_gamma   90.00
#
_symmetry.space_group_name_H-M   'P 1'
#
loop_
_entity.id
_entity.type
_entity.pdbx_description
1 polymer ?
#
loop_
_entity_poly.entity_id
_entity_poly.type
_entity_poly.pdbx_seq_one_letter_code
_entity_poly.pdbx_strand_id
1 'polypeptide(L)'
;MPFQVDDLLRHVVEREGSDLHLKVGSPPMTRVNGALAPIPDSDKLMPPDTEAAAARLFADFPKAREEFESDGEADLAYAIPGLSRFRVNVFRQRGSVSIVCRVIPLQVRTIEDLGLPPVIRSLAEERRGIILLTGTTGSGKSTTLAAMIDHINSTRAEHVITLEDPIEYLHRDKRSIINQREVGADTESFARAMRRVLRQDPDVILVGEMRDEETVRTALSAAETGHLVLSTLHTLDA
;
A
#
# COMPACT_ATOMS: atom_id res chain seq x y z
N MET A 1 -11.66 -27.07 -12.14
CA MET A 1 -10.32 -27.04 -11.55
C MET A 1 -10.48 -26.75 -10.06
N PRO A 2 -9.62 -27.24 -9.17
CA PRO A 2 -9.70 -26.81 -7.78
C PRO A 2 -9.53 -25.29 -7.74
N PHE A 3 -10.41 -24.62 -7.02
CA PHE A 3 -10.42 -23.17 -6.82
C PHE A 3 -9.11 -22.73 -6.16
N GLN A 4 -8.34 -21.87 -6.83
CA GLN A 4 -7.10 -21.30 -6.28
C GLN A 4 -7.17 -19.78 -6.29
N VAL A 5 -7.03 -19.16 -5.13
CA VAL A 5 -7.10 -17.70 -4.99
C VAL A 5 -6.00 -17.00 -5.80
N ASP A 6 -4.81 -17.60 -5.89
CA ASP A 6 -3.68 -17.05 -6.65
C ASP A 6 -3.99 -16.89 -8.14
N ASP A 7 -4.76 -17.84 -8.73
CA ASP A 7 -5.16 -17.76 -10.13
C ASP A 7 -6.18 -16.65 -10.38
N LEU A 8 -7.09 -16.45 -9.41
CA LEU A 8 -8.04 -15.34 -9.48
C LEU A 8 -7.33 -13.98 -9.34
N LEU A 9 -6.34 -13.88 -8.46
CA LEU A 9 -5.54 -12.67 -8.31
C LEU A 9 -4.74 -12.36 -9.59
N ARG A 10 -4.21 -13.39 -10.29
CA ARG A 10 -3.57 -13.22 -11.62
C ARG A 10 -4.57 -12.68 -12.64
N HIS A 11 -5.75 -13.28 -12.70
CA HIS A 11 -6.80 -12.83 -13.61
C HIS A 11 -7.17 -11.36 -13.38
N VAL A 12 -7.29 -10.94 -12.11
CA VAL A 12 -7.60 -9.53 -11.78
C VAL A 12 -6.50 -8.59 -12.30
N VAL A 13 -5.22 -8.92 -12.06
CA VAL A 13 -4.09 -8.09 -12.51
C VAL A 13 -4.01 -8.05 -14.04
N GLU A 14 -4.16 -9.19 -14.72
CA GLU A 14 -4.14 -9.27 -16.20
C GLU A 14 -5.26 -8.47 -16.88
N ARG A 15 -6.39 -8.28 -16.18
CA ARG A 15 -7.53 -7.48 -16.64
C ARG A 15 -7.51 -6.03 -16.14
N GLU A 16 -6.41 -5.59 -15.55
CA GLU A 16 -6.29 -4.26 -14.95
C GLU A 16 -7.39 -3.96 -13.92
N GLY A 17 -7.86 -5.02 -13.24
CA GLY A 17 -8.83 -4.91 -12.17
C GLY A 17 -8.21 -4.34 -10.91
N SER A 18 -9.00 -3.62 -10.13
CA SER A 18 -8.57 -3.01 -8.86
C SER A 18 -8.82 -3.89 -7.65
N ASP A 19 -9.87 -4.70 -7.66
CA ASP A 19 -10.26 -5.51 -6.50
C ASP A 19 -10.78 -6.89 -6.93
N LEU A 20 -10.53 -7.90 -6.08
CA LEU A 20 -11.17 -9.22 -6.09
C LEU A 20 -12.09 -9.33 -4.88
N HIS A 21 -13.31 -9.80 -5.08
CA HIS A 21 -14.26 -10.09 -4.03
C HIS A 21 -14.67 -11.56 -4.05
N LEU A 22 -14.51 -12.25 -2.93
CA LEU A 22 -14.91 -13.63 -2.73
C LEU A 22 -15.97 -13.70 -1.64
N LYS A 23 -17.16 -14.21 -1.99
CA LYS A 23 -18.30 -14.31 -1.10
C LYS A 23 -19.10 -15.55 -1.41
N VAL A 24 -19.51 -16.31 -0.37
CA VAL A 24 -20.39 -17.48 -0.52
C VAL A 24 -21.68 -17.12 -1.21
N GLY A 25 -22.10 -17.95 -2.17
CA GLY A 25 -23.33 -17.80 -2.96
C GLY A 25 -23.19 -16.86 -4.17
N SER A 26 -22.02 -16.28 -4.39
CA SER A 26 -21.69 -15.46 -5.56
C SER A 26 -20.49 -16.07 -6.31
N PRO A 27 -20.39 -15.94 -7.63
CA PRO A 27 -19.12 -16.21 -8.29
C PRO A 27 -18.03 -15.22 -7.79
N PRO A 28 -16.74 -15.53 -7.97
CA PRO A 28 -15.70 -14.55 -7.77
C PRO A 28 -15.97 -13.29 -8.60
N MET A 29 -15.89 -12.12 -7.97
CA MET A 29 -16.17 -10.84 -8.61
C MET A 29 -14.89 -10.02 -8.70
N THR A 30 -14.64 -9.40 -9.83
CA THR A 30 -13.57 -8.40 -10.01
C THR A 30 -14.16 -7.01 -10.23
N ARG A 31 -13.42 -5.97 -9.79
CA ARG A 31 -13.74 -4.57 -10.10
C ARG A 31 -12.83 -4.10 -11.23
N VAL A 32 -13.43 -3.73 -12.36
CA VAL A 32 -12.72 -3.17 -13.53
C VAL A 32 -13.36 -1.83 -13.86
N ASN A 33 -12.59 -0.78 -14.02
CA ASN A 33 -13.07 0.58 -14.29
C ASN A 33 -14.19 1.04 -13.34
N GLY A 34 -14.09 0.68 -12.06
CA GLY A 34 -15.06 1.02 -11.01
C GLY A 34 -16.31 0.12 -10.95
N ALA A 35 -16.58 -0.71 -11.95
CA ALA A 35 -17.72 -1.61 -11.99
C ALA A 35 -17.36 -3.02 -11.51
N LEU A 36 -18.22 -3.65 -10.69
CA LEU A 36 -18.09 -5.05 -10.28
C LEU A 36 -18.69 -5.96 -11.37
N ALA A 37 -17.92 -6.95 -11.80
CA ALA A 37 -18.34 -7.97 -12.73
C ALA A 37 -17.90 -9.37 -12.28
N PRO A 38 -18.64 -10.44 -12.57
CA PRO A 38 -18.20 -11.80 -12.31
C PRO A 38 -17.00 -12.15 -13.18
N ILE A 39 -16.07 -12.94 -12.61
CA ILE A 39 -15.02 -13.57 -13.40
C ILE A 39 -15.68 -14.60 -14.33
N PRO A 40 -15.44 -14.54 -15.65
CA PRO A 40 -16.08 -15.46 -16.60
C PRO A 40 -15.83 -16.93 -16.25
N ASP A 41 -16.78 -17.78 -16.58
CA ASP A 41 -16.73 -19.23 -16.42
C ASP A 41 -16.47 -19.72 -14.98
N SER A 42 -16.81 -18.86 -13.99
CA SER A 42 -16.67 -19.18 -12.57
C SER A 42 -18.01 -19.59 -11.96
N ASP A 43 -17.99 -20.67 -11.20
CA ASP A 43 -19.13 -21.12 -10.41
C ASP A 43 -19.35 -20.25 -9.16
N LYS A 44 -20.54 -20.36 -8.56
CA LYS A 44 -20.83 -19.73 -7.27
C LYS A 44 -19.99 -20.40 -6.18
N LEU A 45 -19.32 -19.57 -5.38
CA LEU A 45 -18.51 -20.03 -4.25
C LEU A 45 -19.38 -20.66 -3.16
N MET A 46 -18.92 -21.78 -2.66
CA MET A 46 -19.47 -22.46 -1.49
C MET A 46 -18.59 -22.17 -0.24
N PRO A 47 -19.08 -22.42 0.99
CA PRO A 47 -18.29 -22.19 2.19
C PRO A 47 -16.88 -22.79 2.16
N PRO A 48 -16.66 -24.05 1.71
CA PRO A 48 -15.30 -24.60 1.62
C PRO A 48 -14.35 -23.83 0.69
N ASP A 49 -14.89 -23.20 -0.36
CA ASP A 49 -14.05 -22.44 -1.31
C ASP A 49 -13.47 -21.20 -0.67
N THR A 50 -14.30 -20.42 0.05
CA THR A 50 -13.84 -19.20 0.74
C THR A 50 -12.96 -19.53 1.94
N GLU A 51 -13.20 -20.64 2.65
CA GLU A 51 -12.34 -21.13 3.72
C GLU A 51 -10.97 -21.57 3.19
N ALA A 52 -10.94 -22.29 2.06
CA ALA A 52 -9.68 -22.69 1.41
C ALA A 52 -8.88 -21.48 0.92
N ALA A 53 -9.56 -20.46 0.34
CA ALA A 53 -8.92 -19.21 -0.06
C ALA A 53 -8.31 -18.47 1.14
N ALA A 54 -9.06 -18.34 2.25
CA ALA A 54 -8.56 -17.73 3.48
C ALA A 54 -7.36 -18.49 4.05
N ALA A 55 -7.45 -19.82 4.11
CA ALA A 55 -6.35 -20.66 4.58
C ALA A 55 -5.07 -20.49 3.75
N ARG A 56 -5.20 -20.36 2.42
CA ARG A 56 -4.06 -20.09 1.53
C ARG A 56 -3.46 -18.70 1.79
N LEU A 57 -4.29 -17.68 1.95
CA LEU A 57 -3.85 -16.31 2.22
C LEU A 57 -3.16 -16.18 3.58
N PHE A 58 -3.62 -16.91 4.59
CA PHE A 58 -3.03 -16.91 5.94
C PHE A 58 -1.80 -17.82 6.09
N ALA A 59 -1.41 -18.59 5.07
CA ALA A 59 -0.37 -19.63 5.19
C ALA A 59 0.95 -19.08 5.76
N ASP A 60 1.33 -17.87 5.34
CA ASP A 60 2.56 -17.21 5.77
C ASP A 60 2.31 -16.09 6.82
N PHE A 61 1.06 -15.96 7.32
CA PHE A 61 0.64 -14.88 8.21
C PHE A 61 -0.07 -15.42 9.48
N PRO A 62 0.64 -16.12 10.37
CA PRO A 62 0.02 -16.74 11.55
C PRO A 62 -0.68 -15.74 12.48
N LYS A 63 -0.14 -14.53 12.65
CA LYS A 63 -0.76 -13.48 13.47
C LYS A 63 -2.10 -13.01 12.89
N ALA A 64 -2.19 -12.76 11.59
CA ALA A 64 -3.44 -12.37 10.95
C ALA A 64 -4.49 -13.50 11.03
N ARG A 65 -4.04 -14.75 10.99
CA ARG A 65 -4.92 -15.89 11.22
C ARG A 65 -5.46 -15.92 12.65
N GLU A 66 -4.62 -15.72 13.66
CA GLU A 66 -5.03 -15.64 15.07
C GLU A 66 -6.03 -14.51 15.29
N GLU A 67 -5.79 -13.34 14.71
CA GLU A 67 -6.67 -12.17 14.73
C GLU A 67 -8.04 -12.51 14.10
N PHE A 68 -8.04 -13.13 12.93
CA PHE A 68 -9.29 -13.56 12.29
C PHE A 68 -10.06 -14.62 13.11
N GLU A 69 -9.36 -15.54 13.78
CA GLU A 69 -9.98 -16.55 14.65
C GLU A 69 -10.61 -15.93 15.90
N SER A 70 -9.99 -14.87 16.49
CA SER A 70 -10.47 -14.16 17.67
C SER A 70 -11.53 -13.11 17.37
N ASP A 71 -11.30 -12.27 16.37
CA ASP A 71 -12.08 -11.04 16.16
C ASP A 71 -13.07 -11.18 14.99
N GLY A 72 -12.87 -12.19 14.14
CA GLY A 72 -13.72 -12.45 12.97
C GLY A 72 -13.34 -11.67 11.74
N GLU A 73 -12.28 -10.86 11.80
CA GLU A 73 -11.70 -10.11 10.69
C GLU A 73 -10.19 -9.96 10.84
N ALA A 74 -9.46 -9.85 9.74
CA ALA A 74 -8.04 -9.55 9.72
C ALA A 74 -7.62 -8.89 8.42
N ASP A 75 -6.62 -8.02 8.52
CA ASP A 75 -5.94 -7.40 7.39
C ASP A 75 -4.55 -8.02 7.19
N LEU A 76 -4.16 -8.22 5.94
CA LEU A 76 -2.80 -8.66 5.60
C LEU A 76 -2.37 -8.14 4.23
N ALA A 77 -1.06 -8.08 4.04
CA ALA A 77 -0.45 -7.71 2.76
C ALA A 77 0.09 -8.98 2.07
N TYR A 78 -0.66 -9.50 1.11
CA TYR A 78 -0.32 -10.70 0.36
C TYR A 78 0.46 -10.35 -0.90
N ALA A 79 1.53 -11.07 -1.20
CA ALA A 79 2.35 -10.85 -2.37
C ALA A 79 2.47 -12.12 -3.23
N ILE A 80 2.29 -11.98 -4.53
CA ILE A 80 2.62 -13.02 -5.50
C ILE A 80 3.88 -12.56 -6.23
N PRO A 81 5.03 -13.23 -6.05
CA PRO A 81 6.28 -12.86 -6.69
C PRO A 81 6.14 -12.75 -8.22
N GLY A 82 6.65 -11.66 -8.79
CA GLY A 82 6.58 -11.38 -10.23
C GLY A 82 5.22 -10.90 -10.74
N LEU A 83 4.18 -10.84 -9.88
CA LEU A 83 2.86 -10.38 -10.27
C LEU A 83 2.50 -9.03 -9.63
N SER A 84 2.18 -9.03 -8.34
CA SER A 84 1.78 -7.83 -7.59
C SER A 84 1.73 -8.09 -6.09
N ARG A 85 1.52 -7.02 -5.32
CA ARG A 85 1.13 -7.06 -3.89
C ARG A 85 -0.35 -6.74 -3.77
N PHE A 86 -1.00 -7.30 -2.77
CA PHE A 86 -2.43 -7.16 -2.53
C PHE A 86 -2.66 -6.80 -1.06
N ARG A 87 -3.47 -5.79 -0.83
CA ARG A 87 -4.08 -5.57 0.48
C ARG A 87 -5.30 -6.47 0.59
N VAL A 88 -5.30 -7.36 1.56
CA VAL A 88 -6.33 -8.36 1.76
C VAL A 88 -7.02 -8.10 3.09
N ASN A 89 -8.35 -8.04 3.06
CA ASN A 89 -9.19 -8.09 4.23
C ASN A 89 -10.02 -9.39 4.19
N VAL A 90 -9.90 -10.20 5.23
CA VAL A 90 -10.68 -11.42 5.43
C VAL A 90 -11.62 -11.19 6.60
N PHE A 91 -12.91 -11.42 6.41
CA PHE A 91 -13.92 -11.15 7.43
C PHE A 91 -15.07 -12.15 7.41
N ARG A 92 -15.77 -12.27 8.54
CA ARG A 92 -16.98 -13.09 8.63
C ARG A 92 -18.22 -12.30 8.24
N GLN A 93 -19.07 -12.92 7.43
CA GLN A 93 -20.35 -12.38 7.00
C GLN A 93 -21.41 -13.45 7.07
N ARG A 94 -22.42 -13.31 7.96
CA ARG A 94 -23.48 -14.28 8.17
C ARG A 94 -22.96 -15.71 8.44
N GLY A 95 -21.91 -15.82 9.26
CA GLY A 95 -21.28 -17.09 9.61
C GLY A 95 -20.34 -17.67 8.55
N SER A 96 -20.22 -17.07 7.37
CA SER A 96 -19.32 -17.52 6.30
C SER A 96 -18.14 -16.56 6.14
N VAL A 97 -17.05 -17.06 5.58
CA VAL A 97 -15.86 -16.25 5.24
C VAL A 97 -16.11 -15.45 3.97
N SER A 98 -15.74 -14.19 3.99
CA SER A 98 -15.66 -13.29 2.82
C SER A 98 -14.28 -12.68 2.74
N ILE A 99 -13.82 -12.39 1.52
CA ILE A 99 -12.48 -11.89 1.27
C ILE A 99 -12.56 -10.74 0.25
N VAL A 100 -11.85 -9.68 0.52
CA VAL A 100 -11.62 -8.61 -0.45
C VAL A 100 -10.12 -8.42 -0.61
N CYS A 101 -9.63 -8.52 -1.85
CA CYS A 101 -8.23 -8.24 -2.16
C CYS A 101 -8.17 -7.02 -3.08
N ARG A 102 -7.42 -6.00 -2.68
CA ARG A 102 -7.12 -4.83 -3.51
C ARG A 102 -5.73 -4.94 -4.10
N VAL A 103 -5.63 -4.77 -5.41
CA VAL A 103 -4.35 -4.73 -6.11
C VAL A 103 -3.59 -3.46 -5.73
N ILE A 104 -2.33 -3.59 -5.31
CA ILE A 104 -1.43 -2.46 -5.10
C ILE A 104 -0.68 -2.21 -6.41
N PRO A 105 -0.85 -1.03 -7.05
CA PRO A 105 -0.25 -0.74 -8.34
C PRO A 105 1.28 -0.84 -8.30
N LEU A 106 1.87 -1.53 -9.28
CA LEU A 106 3.31 -1.57 -9.52
C LEU A 106 3.79 -0.38 -10.37
N GLN A 107 2.88 0.23 -11.10
CA GLN A 107 3.17 1.35 -11.97
C GLN A 107 2.81 2.67 -11.28
N VAL A 108 3.82 3.45 -10.98
CA VAL A 108 3.66 4.81 -10.48
C VAL A 108 3.60 5.74 -11.69
N ARG A 109 2.57 6.58 -11.75
CA ARG A 109 2.45 7.62 -12.79
C ARG A 109 3.42 8.75 -12.49
N THR A 110 4.05 9.28 -13.54
CA THR A 110 4.99 10.41 -13.40
C THR A 110 4.28 11.71 -13.01
N ILE A 111 5.05 12.70 -12.58
CA ILE A 111 4.55 14.06 -12.32
C ILE A 111 3.84 14.62 -13.55
N GLU A 112 4.39 14.36 -14.74
CA GLU A 112 3.87 14.77 -16.04
C GLU A 112 2.56 14.05 -16.39
N ASP A 113 2.51 12.72 -16.23
CA ASP A 113 1.31 11.91 -16.52
C ASP A 113 0.12 12.31 -15.63
N LEU A 114 0.41 12.82 -14.44
CA LEU A 114 -0.59 13.31 -13.50
C LEU A 114 -1.00 14.76 -13.79
N GLY A 115 -0.30 15.46 -14.70
CA GLY A 115 -0.53 16.89 -14.98
C GLY A 115 -0.28 17.79 -13.77
N LEU A 116 0.63 17.39 -12.87
CA LEU A 116 0.93 18.16 -11.66
C LEU A 116 1.71 19.45 -12.01
N PRO A 117 1.54 20.52 -11.21
CA PRO A 117 2.28 21.76 -11.41
C PRO A 117 3.80 21.54 -11.40
N PRO A 118 4.58 22.29 -12.24
CA PRO A 118 6.04 22.14 -12.32
C PRO A 118 6.77 22.28 -10.98
N VAL A 119 6.21 23.04 -10.04
CA VAL A 119 6.78 23.23 -8.69
C VAL A 119 6.91 21.89 -7.94
N ILE A 120 6.07 20.89 -8.21
CA ILE A 120 6.17 19.56 -7.58
C ILE A 120 7.49 18.89 -7.94
N ARG A 121 7.95 19.03 -9.21
CA ARG A 121 9.26 18.56 -9.63
C ARG A 121 10.37 19.28 -8.88
N SER A 122 10.33 20.63 -8.84
CA SER A 122 11.34 21.42 -8.14
C SER A 122 11.42 21.04 -6.65
N LEU A 123 10.28 20.80 -6.00
CA LEU A 123 10.25 20.32 -4.61
C LEU A 123 10.87 18.92 -4.47
N ALA A 124 10.62 18.01 -5.42
CA ALA A 124 11.24 16.67 -5.40
C ALA A 124 12.76 16.71 -5.64
N GLU A 125 13.29 17.77 -6.24
CA GLU A 125 14.72 17.99 -6.47
C GLU A 125 15.46 18.57 -5.25
N GLU A 126 14.74 19.05 -4.23
CA GLU A 126 15.34 19.50 -2.98
C GLU A 126 16.09 18.35 -2.29
N ARG A 127 17.19 18.70 -1.61
CA ARG A 127 18.04 17.70 -0.95
C ARG A 127 17.74 17.53 0.54
N ARG A 128 17.10 18.50 1.15
CA ARG A 128 16.78 18.52 2.57
C ARG A 128 15.60 19.42 2.85
N GLY A 129 14.97 19.22 3.98
CA GLY A 129 13.81 19.99 4.42
C GLY A 129 12.59 19.09 4.58
N ILE A 130 11.44 19.69 4.84
CA ILE A 130 10.18 18.95 4.97
C ILE A 130 9.18 19.46 3.94
N ILE A 131 8.53 18.52 3.25
CA ILE A 131 7.47 18.79 2.28
C ILE A 131 6.19 18.12 2.80
N LEU A 132 5.14 18.90 2.97
CA LEU A 132 3.86 18.45 3.49
C LEU A 132 2.76 18.62 2.46
N LEU A 133 2.08 17.53 2.12
CA LEU A 133 0.88 17.57 1.31
C LEU A 133 -0.34 17.53 2.22
N THR A 134 -1.22 18.52 2.08
CA THR A 134 -2.44 18.65 2.88
C THR A 134 -3.68 18.44 2.03
N GLY A 135 -4.78 18.04 2.64
CA GLY A 135 -6.07 17.86 1.97
C GLY A 135 -6.85 16.67 2.48
N THR A 136 -8.10 16.56 2.01
CA THR A 136 -9.02 15.48 2.37
C THR A 136 -8.58 14.13 1.81
N THR A 137 -9.16 13.05 2.30
CA THR A 137 -8.98 11.70 1.73
C THR A 137 -9.44 11.70 0.26
N GLY A 138 -8.67 11.04 -0.60
CA GLY A 138 -8.97 10.98 -2.05
C GLY A 138 -8.55 12.22 -2.85
N SER A 139 -7.91 13.23 -2.24
CA SER A 139 -7.43 14.43 -2.94
C SER A 139 -6.16 14.22 -3.79
N GLY A 140 -5.59 13.00 -3.78
CA GLY A 140 -4.40 12.66 -4.57
C GLY A 140 -3.07 12.83 -3.83
N LYS A 141 -3.05 13.02 -2.51
CA LYS A 141 -1.81 13.18 -1.72
C LYS A 141 -0.82 12.04 -1.93
N SER A 142 -1.25 10.80 -1.67
CA SER A 142 -0.40 9.61 -1.81
C SER A 142 0.07 9.41 -3.25
N THR A 143 -0.80 9.67 -4.23
CA THR A 143 -0.44 9.61 -5.66
C THR A 143 0.64 10.64 -6.02
N THR A 144 0.53 11.86 -5.49
CA THR A 144 1.52 12.92 -5.70
C THR A 144 2.85 12.56 -5.03
N LEU A 145 2.83 12.07 -3.77
CA LEU A 145 4.04 11.61 -3.09
C LEU A 145 4.72 10.46 -3.83
N ALA A 146 3.93 9.48 -4.30
CA ALA A 146 4.47 8.38 -5.08
C ALA A 146 5.17 8.88 -6.37
N ALA A 147 4.56 9.85 -7.09
CA ALA A 147 5.17 10.47 -8.27
C ALA A 147 6.46 11.24 -7.92
N MET A 148 6.53 11.92 -6.78
CA MET A 148 7.74 12.60 -6.31
C MET A 148 8.85 11.58 -5.98
N ILE A 149 8.53 10.50 -5.26
CA ILE A 149 9.47 9.40 -4.98
C ILE A 149 9.95 8.75 -6.28
N ASP A 150 9.07 8.51 -7.23
CA ASP A 150 9.45 7.93 -8.53
C ASP A 150 10.38 8.87 -9.33
N HIS A 151 10.15 10.17 -9.27
CA HIS A 151 11.04 11.18 -9.85
C HIS A 151 12.43 11.14 -9.21
N ILE A 152 12.51 11.16 -7.88
CA ILE A 152 13.77 11.02 -7.14
C ILE A 152 14.49 9.73 -7.53
N ASN A 153 13.79 8.60 -7.48
CA ASN A 153 14.28 7.27 -7.83
C ASN A 153 14.82 7.17 -9.27
N SER A 154 14.24 7.94 -10.19
CA SER A 154 14.63 7.94 -11.60
C SER A 154 15.82 8.87 -11.89
N THR A 155 16.05 9.90 -11.07
CA THR A 155 17.00 10.97 -11.34
C THR A 155 18.21 10.99 -10.41
N ARG A 156 18.08 10.47 -9.19
CA ARG A 156 19.06 10.55 -8.11
C ARG A 156 19.53 9.15 -7.67
N ALA A 157 20.77 9.04 -7.22
CA ALA A 157 21.33 7.81 -6.64
C ALA A 157 21.36 7.98 -5.11
N GLU A 158 20.26 7.68 -4.48
CA GLU A 158 20.00 7.93 -3.06
C GLU A 158 19.32 6.74 -2.39
N HIS A 159 19.33 6.74 -1.06
CA HIS A 159 18.59 5.78 -0.25
C HIS A 159 17.27 6.40 0.22
N VAL A 160 16.17 5.89 -0.29
CA VAL A 160 14.81 6.31 0.07
C VAL A 160 14.21 5.30 1.02
N ILE A 161 13.70 5.76 2.16
CA ILE A 161 12.95 4.92 3.09
C ILE A 161 11.52 5.45 3.19
N THR A 162 10.55 4.57 2.98
CA THR A 162 9.15 4.90 3.21
C THR A 162 8.60 4.17 4.43
N LEU A 163 7.76 4.86 5.18
CA LEU A 163 7.00 4.36 6.31
C LEU A 163 5.52 4.60 6.01
N GLU A 164 4.74 3.55 5.83
CA GLU A 164 3.38 3.65 5.29
C GLU A 164 2.40 2.78 6.07
N ASP A 165 1.11 3.13 6.05
CA ASP A 165 0.03 2.39 6.72
C ASP A 165 -1.27 2.45 5.91
N PRO A 166 -1.46 1.51 4.98
CA PRO A 166 -0.48 0.57 4.40
C PRO A 166 0.31 1.17 3.22
N ILE A 167 1.18 0.37 2.59
CA ILE A 167 1.85 0.73 1.33
C ILE A 167 0.79 0.84 0.22
N GLU A 168 0.70 2.02 -0.43
CA GLU A 168 -0.27 2.29 -1.51
C GLU A 168 0.32 2.11 -2.91
N TYR A 169 1.63 2.27 -3.08
CA TYR A 169 2.35 2.11 -4.35
C TYR A 169 3.63 1.34 -4.13
N LEU A 170 3.96 0.42 -5.03
CA LEU A 170 5.23 -0.29 -4.99
C LEU A 170 6.26 0.38 -5.90
N HIS A 171 7.40 0.74 -5.33
CA HIS A 171 8.52 1.29 -6.06
C HIS A 171 9.57 0.19 -6.34
N ARG A 172 10.00 0.09 -7.60
CA ARG A 172 11.17 -0.72 -7.96
C ARG A 172 12.41 0.17 -7.91
N ASP A 173 13.53 -0.37 -7.45
CA ASP A 173 14.80 0.32 -7.52
C ASP A 173 15.12 0.70 -8.97
N LYS A 174 15.54 1.96 -9.19
CA LYS A 174 16.01 2.49 -10.48
C LYS A 174 17.44 3.00 -10.31
N ARG A 175 17.61 4.30 -10.01
CA ARG A 175 18.89 4.90 -9.64
C ARG A 175 19.08 4.94 -8.13
N SER A 176 18.00 5.02 -7.38
CA SER A 176 17.97 4.95 -5.93
C SER A 176 17.68 3.53 -5.44
N ILE A 177 17.99 3.26 -4.18
CA ILE A 177 17.52 2.09 -3.44
C ILE A 177 16.31 2.53 -2.63
N ILE A 178 15.18 1.80 -2.71
CA ILE A 178 13.96 2.12 -1.99
C ILE A 178 13.60 1.01 -1.02
N ASN A 179 13.58 1.33 0.26
CA ASN A 179 13.10 0.45 1.32
C ASN A 179 11.74 0.92 1.82
N GLN A 180 10.69 0.20 1.44
CA GLN A 180 9.32 0.47 1.89
C GLN A 180 8.99 -0.40 3.10
N ARG A 181 8.49 0.23 4.16
CA ARG A 181 8.13 -0.43 5.42
C ARG A 181 6.70 -0.13 5.79
N GLU A 182 5.93 -1.18 6.01
CA GLU A 182 4.52 -1.09 6.39
C GLU A 182 4.33 -1.20 7.91
N VAL A 183 3.52 -0.32 8.47
CA VAL A 183 3.10 -0.41 9.87
C VAL A 183 2.23 -1.65 10.06
N GLY A 184 2.43 -2.37 11.15
CA GLY A 184 1.77 -3.64 11.42
C GLY A 184 2.52 -4.86 10.88
N ALA A 185 3.08 -4.78 9.66
CA ALA A 185 3.85 -5.86 9.05
C ALA A 185 5.34 -5.77 9.35
N ASP A 186 5.99 -4.64 9.03
CA ASP A 186 7.44 -4.46 9.10
C ASP A 186 7.88 -3.64 10.33
N THR A 187 6.97 -2.88 10.92
CA THR A 187 7.19 -2.06 12.11
C THR A 187 5.91 -1.94 12.91
N GLU A 188 6.01 -1.70 14.22
CA GLU A 188 4.85 -1.60 15.11
C GLU A 188 4.12 -0.25 15.00
N SER A 189 4.83 0.83 14.67
CA SER A 189 4.25 2.18 14.58
C SER A 189 5.17 3.13 13.81
N PHE A 190 4.61 4.25 13.34
CA PHE A 190 5.38 5.35 12.74
C PHE A 190 6.44 5.89 13.70
N ALA A 191 6.10 6.17 14.95
CA ALA A 191 7.02 6.70 15.95
C ALA A 191 8.21 5.75 16.18
N ARG A 192 7.96 4.43 16.31
CA ARG A 192 9.03 3.44 16.46
C ARG A 192 9.93 3.34 15.24
N ALA A 193 9.35 3.37 14.05
CA ALA A 193 10.10 3.34 12.80
C ALA A 193 10.96 4.61 12.65
N MET A 194 10.38 5.79 12.88
CA MET A 194 11.06 7.08 12.78
C MET A 194 12.26 7.19 13.71
N ARG A 195 12.19 6.70 14.96
CA ARG A 195 13.37 6.66 15.87
C ARG A 195 14.55 5.86 15.32
N ARG A 196 14.31 4.92 14.43
CA ARG A 196 15.33 4.01 13.90
C ARG A 196 15.78 4.34 12.49
N VAL A 197 14.92 5.04 11.72
CA VAL A 197 15.18 5.34 10.31
C VAL A 197 16.50 6.11 10.13
N LEU A 198 16.80 7.05 11.02
CA LEU A 198 18.04 7.85 10.96
C LEU A 198 19.34 7.04 11.14
N ARG A 199 19.25 5.75 11.55
CA ARG A 199 20.39 4.83 11.62
C ARG A 199 20.48 3.89 10.41
N GLN A 200 19.60 4.10 9.43
CA GLN A 200 19.50 3.28 8.22
C GLN A 200 20.09 3.99 7.00
N ASP A 201 20.86 5.08 7.25
CA ASP A 201 21.51 5.88 6.20
C ASP A 201 20.54 6.39 5.10
N PRO A 202 19.41 7.02 5.47
CA PRO A 202 18.48 7.55 4.49
C PRO A 202 18.94 8.91 3.96
N ASP A 203 18.73 9.18 2.69
CA ASP A 203 18.76 10.53 2.12
C ASP A 203 17.37 11.15 2.11
N VAL A 204 16.36 10.30 1.79
CA VAL A 204 14.96 10.71 1.68
C VAL A 204 14.09 9.80 2.56
N ILE A 205 13.21 10.41 3.34
CA ILE A 205 12.27 9.71 4.22
C ILE A 205 10.84 10.11 3.84
N LEU A 206 10.01 9.15 3.46
CA LEU A 206 8.58 9.36 3.34
C LEU A 206 7.88 8.80 4.59
N VAL A 207 7.10 9.64 5.26
CA VAL A 207 6.19 9.24 6.33
C VAL A 207 4.78 9.38 5.81
N GLY A 208 4.07 8.28 5.62
CA GLY A 208 2.75 8.28 5.00
C GLY A 208 1.81 9.29 5.61
N GLU A 209 1.80 9.40 6.93
CA GLU A 209 1.09 10.43 7.69
C GLU A 209 1.74 10.69 9.05
N MET A 210 1.56 11.89 9.56
CA MET A 210 2.00 12.29 10.90
C MET A 210 0.78 12.55 11.78
N ARG A 211 0.49 11.62 12.70
CA ARG A 211 -0.67 11.69 13.61
C ARG A 211 -0.30 12.02 15.06
N ASP A 212 0.95 11.85 15.41
CA ASP A 212 1.42 12.02 16.79
C ASP A 212 2.61 12.98 16.87
N GLU A 213 2.76 13.59 18.04
CA GLU A 213 3.80 14.60 18.30
C GLU A 213 5.22 14.02 18.16
N GLU A 214 5.43 12.76 18.55
CA GLU A 214 6.75 12.13 18.48
C GLU A 214 7.22 11.95 17.05
N THR A 215 6.31 11.47 16.18
CA THR A 215 6.57 11.33 14.74
C THR A 215 6.89 12.68 14.10
N VAL A 216 6.10 13.73 14.42
CA VAL A 216 6.34 15.10 13.93
C VAL A 216 7.70 15.62 14.38
N ARG A 217 8.04 15.54 15.67
CA ARG A 217 9.33 16.00 16.19
C ARG A 217 10.51 15.29 15.52
N THR A 218 10.42 13.98 15.32
CA THR A 218 11.49 13.21 14.70
C THR A 218 11.62 13.56 13.23
N ALA A 219 10.51 13.78 12.51
CA ALA A 219 10.51 14.23 11.12
C ALA A 219 11.15 15.61 10.95
N LEU A 220 10.82 16.57 11.81
CA LEU A 220 11.44 17.90 11.82
C LEU A 220 12.94 17.82 12.09
N SER A 221 13.35 17.02 13.10
CA SER A 221 14.76 16.81 13.41
C SER A 221 15.54 16.19 12.23
N ALA A 222 14.93 15.22 11.53
CA ALA A 222 15.51 14.64 10.32
C ALA A 222 15.73 15.71 9.23
N ALA A 223 14.71 16.54 8.99
CA ALA A 223 14.80 17.63 8.01
C ALA A 223 15.87 18.66 8.36
N GLU A 224 16.02 19.02 9.64
CA GLU A 224 17.07 19.95 10.13
C GLU A 224 18.48 19.34 10.00
N THR A 225 18.60 18.01 10.14
CA THR A 225 19.89 17.31 10.09
C THR A 225 20.32 16.91 8.69
N GLY A 226 19.62 17.35 7.65
CA GLY A 226 20.08 17.25 6.25
C GLY A 226 19.31 16.26 5.37
N HIS A 227 18.23 15.66 5.87
CA HIS A 227 17.39 14.73 5.11
C HIS A 227 16.22 15.44 4.42
N LEU A 228 15.77 14.91 3.29
CA LEU A 228 14.49 15.31 2.69
C LEU A 228 13.36 14.46 3.28
N VAL A 229 12.42 15.11 3.95
CA VAL A 229 11.26 14.44 4.54
C VAL A 229 10.00 14.80 3.78
N LEU A 230 9.27 13.79 3.34
CA LEU A 230 7.98 13.91 2.66
C LEU A 230 6.87 13.35 3.55
N SER A 231 5.74 14.04 3.70
CA SER A 231 4.63 13.50 4.48
C SER A 231 3.29 14.11 4.09
N THR A 232 2.22 13.55 4.70
CA THR A 232 0.87 14.11 4.58
C THR A 232 0.32 14.57 5.91
N LEU A 233 -0.57 15.55 5.86
CA LEU A 233 -1.45 15.94 6.95
C LEU A 233 -2.89 15.88 6.50
N HIS A 234 -3.74 15.31 7.33
CA HIS A 234 -5.18 15.35 7.13
C HIS A 234 -5.73 16.61 7.75
N THR A 235 -5.94 17.64 6.93
CA THR A 235 -6.58 18.90 7.33
C THR A 235 -7.85 19.09 6.51
N LEU A 236 -8.90 19.64 7.14
CA LEU A 236 -10.13 20.05 6.45
C LEU A 236 -9.93 21.43 5.79
N ASP A 237 -9.00 22.24 6.36
CA ASP A 237 -8.62 23.56 5.86
C ASP A 237 -7.08 23.68 5.89
N ALA A 238 -6.54 24.44 4.95
CA ALA A 238 -5.12 24.79 4.85
C ALA A 238 -4.80 26.01 5.72
#